data_4fa1694019160ae5702a6eb6d550fa3b
#
_entry.id   4fa1694019160ae5702a6eb6d550fa3b
#
_cell.length_a   1.000
_cell.length_b   1.000
_cell.length_c   1.000
_cell.angle_alpha   90.00
_cell.angle_beta   90.00
_cell.angle_gamma   90.00
#
_symmetry.space_group_name_H-M   'P 1'
#
loop_
_entity.id
_entity.type
_entity.pdbx_description
1 polymer ?
#
loop_
_entity_poly.entity_id
_entity_poly.type
_entity_poly.pdbx_seq_one_letter_code
_entity_poly.pdbx_strand_id
1 'polypeptide(L)'
;MKAEETIDFHLKTGWYAISRMYNTYSAQFDMTMAIGYVLLHIHKDGTPATKIAPALGLEARSLTRMLKTLEEKKWIERSANYEDKRVVKIFLTEIGKKKRDQARKGVIAFNKLIYDRVPPEKLQVFFEVMSSVNQVLEVDAGEILKTI
;
A
#
# COMPACT_ATOMS: atom_id res chain seq x y z
N MET A 1 -30.96 -0.41 7.03
CA MET A 1 -29.67 -1.12 7.09
C MET A 1 -28.90 -0.55 8.28
N LYS A 2 -28.46 -1.39 9.21
CA LYS A 2 -27.61 -0.93 10.32
C LYS A 2 -26.18 -0.81 9.84
N ALA A 3 -25.37 0.02 10.53
CA ALA A 3 -23.98 0.21 10.12
C ALA A 3 -23.20 -1.12 10.04
N GLU A 4 -23.41 -2.02 11.00
CA GLU A 4 -22.76 -3.33 11.07
C GLU A 4 -23.14 -4.29 9.92
N GLU A 5 -24.17 -3.95 9.14
CA GLU A 5 -24.63 -4.71 7.98
C GLU A 5 -24.05 -4.16 6.66
N THR A 6 -23.25 -3.08 6.72
CA THR A 6 -22.70 -2.43 5.53
C THR A 6 -21.23 -2.85 5.27
N ILE A 7 -20.90 -3.00 4.01
CA ILE A 7 -19.56 -3.43 3.57
C ILE A 7 -18.51 -2.36 3.90
N ASP A 8 -18.82 -1.09 3.63
CA ASP A 8 -17.94 0.05 3.87
C ASP A 8 -17.60 0.23 5.36
N PHE A 9 -18.55 -0.06 6.26
CA PHE A 9 -18.30 -0.04 7.70
C PHE A 9 -17.18 -1.03 8.08
N HIS A 10 -17.27 -2.28 7.62
CA HIS A 10 -16.26 -3.31 7.91
C HIS A 10 -14.91 -3.00 7.27
N LEU A 11 -14.90 -2.54 6.02
CA LEU A 11 -13.66 -2.13 5.37
C LEU A 11 -12.99 -0.96 6.08
N LYS A 12 -13.76 0.07 6.44
CA LYS A 12 -13.27 1.26 7.13
C LYS A 12 -12.72 0.92 8.52
N THR A 13 -13.49 0.20 9.33
CA THR A 13 -13.07 -0.14 10.71
C THR A 13 -11.88 -1.09 10.71
N GLY A 14 -11.87 -2.07 9.82
CA GLY A 14 -10.74 -2.98 9.63
C GLY A 14 -9.48 -2.23 9.18
N TRP A 15 -9.62 -1.35 8.21
CA TRP A 15 -8.50 -0.52 7.75
C TRP A 15 -7.92 0.38 8.83
N TYR A 16 -8.75 1.02 9.66
CA TYR A 16 -8.26 1.82 10.78
C TYR A 16 -7.49 0.98 11.80
N ALA A 17 -7.98 -0.22 12.12
CA ALA A 17 -7.29 -1.12 13.03
C ALA A 17 -5.92 -1.56 12.48
N ILE A 18 -5.87 -1.98 11.21
CA ILE A 18 -4.64 -2.35 10.51
C ILE A 18 -3.67 -1.17 10.45
N SER A 19 -4.14 0.01 10.09
CA SER A 19 -3.33 1.22 9.99
C SER A 19 -2.67 1.59 11.32
N ARG A 20 -3.41 1.54 12.42
CA ARG A 20 -2.84 1.78 13.77
C ARG A 20 -1.76 0.77 14.10
N MET A 21 -2.02 -0.50 13.87
CA MET A 21 -1.07 -1.57 14.15
C MET A 21 0.22 -1.38 13.34
N TYR A 22 0.12 -1.15 12.02
CA TYR A 22 1.31 -0.93 11.18
C TYR A 22 2.04 0.37 11.50
N ASN A 23 1.36 1.46 11.85
CA ASN A 23 2.03 2.68 12.28
C ASN A 23 2.79 2.49 13.59
N THR A 24 2.20 1.79 14.56
CA THR A 24 2.89 1.45 15.82
C THR A 24 4.12 0.58 15.58
N TYR A 25 4.00 -0.43 14.72
CA TYR A 25 5.14 -1.27 14.33
C TYR A 25 6.22 -0.48 13.59
N SER A 26 5.83 0.31 12.59
CA SER A 26 6.75 1.05 11.72
C SER A 26 7.50 2.17 12.46
N ALA A 27 6.88 2.75 13.49
CA ALA A 27 7.51 3.80 14.30
C ALA A 27 8.82 3.33 14.96
N GLN A 28 8.95 2.03 15.27
CA GLN A 28 10.18 1.46 15.82
C GLN A 28 11.38 1.56 14.87
N PHE A 29 11.12 1.81 13.60
CA PHE A 29 12.10 1.89 12.51
C PHE A 29 12.17 3.28 11.87
N ASP A 30 11.65 4.30 12.55
CA ASP A 30 11.57 5.67 12.05
C ASP A 30 10.78 5.77 10.72
N MET A 31 9.70 4.98 10.64
CA MET A 31 8.81 4.93 9.48
C MET A 31 7.35 5.11 9.88
N THR A 32 6.53 5.47 8.89
CA THR A 32 5.07 5.32 8.93
C THR A 32 4.65 4.11 8.09
N MET A 33 3.42 3.64 8.28
CA MET A 33 2.82 2.62 7.42
C MET A 33 2.89 3.03 5.94
N ALA A 34 2.57 4.28 5.61
CA ALA A 34 2.59 4.80 4.24
C ALA A 34 3.98 4.71 3.62
N ILE A 35 5.02 5.09 4.35
CA ILE A 35 6.42 4.94 3.92
C ILE A 35 6.76 3.46 3.70
N GLY A 36 6.36 2.59 4.62
CA GLY A 36 6.55 1.14 4.46
C GLY A 36 5.96 0.62 3.15
N TYR A 37 4.73 1.00 2.82
CA TYR A 37 4.09 0.63 1.55
C TYR A 37 4.83 1.18 0.33
N VAL A 38 5.28 2.43 0.37
CA VAL A 38 6.09 3.00 -0.73
C VAL A 38 7.35 2.17 -0.94
N LEU A 39 8.09 1.85 0.11
CA LEU A 39 9.32 1.06 0.00
C LEU A 39 9.05 -0.36 -0.54
N LEU A 40 7.93 -0.98 -0.16
CA LEU A 40 7.52 -2.30 -0.66
C LEU A 40 7.19 -2.30 -2.15
N HIS A 41 6.79 -1.17 -2.72
CA HIS A 41 6.48 -1.03 -4.15
C HIS A 41 7.66 -0.62 -5.01
N ILE A 42 8.84 -0.44 -4.43
CA ILE A 42 10.06 -0.18 -5.19
C ILE A 42 10.77 -1.50 -5.49
N HIS A 43 10.78 -1.87 -6.76
CA HIS A 43 11.39 -3.11 -7.25
C HIS A 43 12.92 -3.00 -7.37
N LYS A 44 13.57 -4.16 -7.45
CA LYS A 44 15.04 -4.27 -7.56
C LYS A 44 15.59 -3.49 -8.76
N ASP A 45 14.87 -3.55 -9.88
CA ASP A 45 15.29 -2.92 -11.15
C ASP A 45 14.78 -1.47 -11.29
N GLY A 46 14.36 -0.89 -10.18
CA GLY A 46 13.77 0.44 -10.11
C GLY A 46 12.30 0.46 -10.49
N THR A 47 11.59 1.43 -9.95
CA THR A 47 10.16 1.64 -10.23
C THR A 47 9.94 3.06 -10.71
N PRO A 48 9.26 3.26 -11.86
CA PRO A 48 8.88 4.59 -12.30
C PRO A 48 8.05 5.31 -11.22
N ALA A 49 8.43 6.53 -10.86
CA ALA A 49 7.73 7.32 -9.84
C ALA A 49 6.22 7.44 -10.12
N THR A 50 5.85 7.54 -11.40
CA THR A 50 4.46 7.66 -11.87
C THR A 50 3.61 6.41 -11.62
N LYS A 51 4.22 5.25 -11.35
CA LYS A 51 3.50 3.98 -11.09
C LYS A 51 3.26 3.73 -9.61
N ILE A 52 3.94 4.42 -8.71
CA ILE A 52 3.85 4.16 -7.27
C ILE A 52 2.55 4.69 -6.69
N ALA A 53 2.18 5.96 -6.96
CA ALA A 53 0.99 6.57 -6.40
C ALA A 53 -0.31 5.83 -6.79
N PRO A 54 -0.55 5.49 -8.08
CA PRO A 54 -1.75 4.74 -8.47
C PRO A 54 -1.82 3.36 -7.80
N ALA A 55 -0.69 2.66 -7.69
CA ALA A 55 -0.64 1.33 -7.07
C ALA A 55 -1.01 1.36 -5.58
N LEU A 56 -0.79 2.48 -4.90
CA LEU A 56 -1.06 2.66 -3.47
C LEU A 56 -2.36 3.44 -3.18
N GLY A 57 -3.07 3.89 -4.21
CA GLY A 57 -4.22 4.77 -4.03
C GLY A 57 -3.86 6.12 -3.39
N LEU A 58 -2.64 6.59 -3.62
CA LEU A 58 -2.14 7.86 -3.10
C LEU A 58 -2.29 8.99 -4.12
N GLU A 59 -2.52 10.19 -3.61
CA GLU A 59 -2.39 11.39 -4.44
C GLU A 59 -0.93 11.62 -4.84
N ALA A 60 -0.70 12.05 -6.08
CA ALA A 60 0.65 12.32 -6.61
C ALA A 60 1.44 13.31 -5.73
N ARG A 61 0.76 14.34 -5.20
CA ARG A 61 1.38 15.33 -4.30
C ARG A 61 1.88 14.70 -3.00
N SER A 62 1.10 13.81 -2.40
CA SER A 62 1.49 13.09 -1.18
C SER A 62 2.70 12.20 -1.42
N LEU A 63 2.72 11.47 -2.53
CA LEU A 63 3.87 10.67 -2.92
C LEU A 63 5.11 11.53 -3.14
N THR A 64 4.99 12.66 -3.83
CA THR A 64 6.13 13.57 -4.08
C THR A 64 6.79 14.03 -2.78
N ARG A 65 6.01 14.36 -1.76
CA ARG A 65 6.53 14.72 -0.43
C ARG A 65 7.26 13.55 0.24
N MET A 66 6.65 12.36 0.19
CA MET A 66 7.27 11.16 0.76
C MET A 66 8.59 10.81 0.07
N LEU A 67 8.63 10.83 -1.26
CA LEU A 67 9.84 10.55 -2.02
C LEU A 67 10.95 11.56 -1.71
N LYS A 68 10.63 12.84 -1.57
CA LYS A 68 11.59 13.87 -1.14
C LYS A 68 12.20 13.54 0.22
N THR A 69 11.36 13.21 1.21
CA THR A 69 11.83 12.81 2.55
C THR A 69 12.71 11.56 2.50
N LEU A 70 12.34 10.56 1.71
CA LEU A 70 13.11 9.33 1.58
C LEU A 70 14.46 9.56 0.89
N GLU A 71 14.53 10.48 -0.07
CA GLU A 71 15.75 10.88 -0.75
C GLU A 71 16.68 11.66 0.20
N GLU A 72 16.16 12.59 0.99
CA GLU A 72 16.91 13.33 2.04
C GLU A 72 17.48 12.36 3.10
N LYS A 73 16.73 11.33 3.48
CA LYS A 73 17.19 10.25 4.37
C LYS A 73 18.17 9.26 3.70
N LYS A 74 18.41 9.41 2.42
CA LYS A 74 19.24 8.50 1.61
C LYS A 74 18.74 7.05 1.62
N TRP A 75 17.42 6.86 1.67
CA TRP A 75 16.79 5.54 1.56
C TRP A 75 16.47 5.18 0.12
N ILE A 76 16.30 6.18 -0.73
CA ILE A 76 16.08 6.04 -2.17
C ILE A 76 17.02 6.94 -2.96
N GLU A 77 17.18 6.59 -4.22
CA GLU A 77 17.84 7.37 -5.26
C GLU A 77 16.95 7.50 -6.48
N ARG A 78 17.04 8.64 -7.16
CA ARG A 78 16.38 8.86 -8.44
C ARG A 78 17.40 8.71 -9.55
N SER A 79 17.01 7.97 -10.60
CA SER A 79 17.84 7.82 -11.80
C SER A 79 16.98 8.03 -13.03
N ALA A 80 17.51 8.82 -13.98
CA ALA A 80 16.90 8.92 -15.30
C ALA A 80 17.07 7.59 -16.04
N ASN A 81 16.01 7.16 -16.75
CA ASN A 81 16.11 6.01 -17.63
C ASN A 81 17.01 6.36 -18.82
N TYR A 82 17.99 5.51 -19.11
CA TYR A 82 18.89 5.71 -20.26
C TYR A 82 18.16 5.68 -21.61
N GLU A 83 17.06 4.92 -21.71
CA GLU A 83 16.26 4.78 -22.94
C GLU A 83 15.25 5.91 -23.10
N ASP A 84 14.69 6.43 -22.00
CA ASP A 84 13.78 7.57 -21.99
C ASP A 84 14.09 8.49 -20.81
N LYS A 85 14.77 9.59 -21.09
CA LYS A 85 15.12 10.62 -20.07
C LYS A 85 13.92 11.29 -19.40
N ARG A 86 12.69 11.07 -19.91
CA ARG A 86 11.45 11.56 -19.30
C ARG A 86 10.98 10.69 -18.15
N VAL A 87 11.45 9.44 -18.08
CA VAL A 87 11.07 8.49 -17.04
C VAL A 87 12.11 8.49 -15.94
N VAL A 88 11.71 8.98 -14.77
CA VAL A 88 12.51 8.90 -13.55
C VAL A 88 12.15 7.62 -12.81
N LYS A 89 13.13 6.75 -12.63
CA LYS A 89 13.00 5.54 -11.79
C LYS A 89 13.51 5.80 -10.39
N ILE A 90 12.83 5.21 -9.43
CA ILE A 90 13.20 5.21 -8.02
C ILE A 90 13.86 3.87 -7.70
N PHE A 91 15.01 3.93 -7.04
CA PHE A 91 15.78 2.78 -6.57
C PHE A 91 15.95 2.85 -5.06
N LEU A 92 16.00 1.68 -4.43
CA LEU A 92 16.38 1.59 -3.02
C LEU A 92 17.90 1.62 -2.87
N THR A 93 18.39 2.41 -1.93
CA THR A 93 19.76 2.29 -1.41
C THR A 93 19.88 1.07 -0.51
N GLU A 94 21.08 0.75 -0.04
CA GLU A 94 21.28 -0.33 0.94
C GLU A 94 20.50 -0.07 2.25
N ILE A 95 20.43 1.20 2.69
CA ILE A 95 19.61 1.58 3.84
C ILE A 95 18.13 1.37 3.52
N GLY A 96 17.66 1.81 2.36
CA GLY A 96 16.28 1.64 1.90
C GLY A 96 15.87 0.18 1.81
N LYS A 97 16.76 -0.71 1.35
CA LYS A 97 16.51 -2.17 1.34
C LYS A 97 16.29 -2.72 2.74
N LYS A 98 17.10 -2.32 3.71
CA LYS A 98 16.92 -2.71 5.12
C LYS A 98 15.58 -2.23 5.67
N LYS A 99 15.19 -0.98 5.38
CA LYS A 99 13.91 -0.41 5.78
C LYS A 99 12.73 -1.14 5.12
N ARG A 100 12.82 -1.45 3.83
CA ARG A 100 11.83 -2.27 3.13
C ARG A 100 11.69 -3.65 3.76
N ASP A 101 12.80 -4.30 4.12
CA ASP A 101 12.78 -5.63 4.74
C ASP A 101 12.13 -5.60 6.13
N GLN A 102 12.31 -4.53 6.89
CA GLN A 102 11.58 -4.30 8.14
C GLN A 102 10.06 -4.17 7.89
N ALA A 103 9.64 -3.36 6.92
CA ALA A 103 8.24 -3.24 6.54
C ALA A 103 7.66 -4.58 6.11
N ARG A 104 8.38 -5.35 5.29
CA ARG A 104 7.99 -6.69 4.83
C ARG A 104 7.79 -7.68 5.98
N LYS A 105 8.67 -7.67 6.97
CA LYS A 105 8.52 -8.52 8.17
C LYS A 105 7.20 -8.25 8.90
N GLY A 106 6.82 -6.99 9.06
CA GLY A 106 5.54 -6.62 9.67
C GLY A 106 4.34 -7.15 8.88
N VAL A 107 4.36 -7.01 7.55
CA VAL A 107 3.29 -7.52 6.68
C VAL A 107 3.19 -9.05 6.77
N ILE A 108 4.31 -9.75 6.71
CA ILE A 108 4.35 -11.21 6.80
C ILE A 108 3.83 -11.67 8.17
N ALA A 109 4.27 -11.05 9.27
CA ALA A 109 3.86 -11.42 10.61
C ALA A 109 2.35 -11.26 10.83
N PHE A 110 1.77 -10.14 10.38
CA PHE A 110 0.33 -9.91 10.46
C PHE A 110 -0.45 -10.96 9.65
N ASN A 111 -0.08 -11.14 8.39
CA ASN A 111 -0.78 -12.09 7.53
C ASN A 111 -0.67 -13.52 8.07
N LYS A 112 0.52 -13.92 8.55
CA LYS A 112 0.69 -15.24 9.17
C LYS A 112 -0.29 -15.46 10.33
N LEU A 113 -0.47 -14.49 11.22
CA LEU A 113 -1.43 -14.59 12.32
C LEU A 113 -2.87 -14.76 11.83
N ILE A 114 -3.25 -14.14 10.72
CA ILE A 114 -4.57 -14.33 10.12
C ILE A 114 -4.70 -15.73 9.51
N TYR A 115 -3.71 -16.16 8.73
CA TYR A 115 -3.70 -17.50 8.12
C TYR A 115 -3.70 -18.63 9.16
N ASP A 116 -3.09 -18.43 10.32
CA ASP A 116 -3.07 -19.41 11.42
C ASP A 116 -4.44 -19.51 12.15
N ARG A 117 -5.31 -18.50 12.01
CA ARG A 117 -6.60 -18.41 12.76
C ARG A 117 -7.84 -18.50 11.90
N VAL A 118 -7.74 -18.23 10.62
CA VAL A 118 -8.87 -18.23 9.69
C VAL A 118 -8.69 -19.38 8.71
N PRO A 119 -9.69 -20.28 8.59
CA PRO A 119 -9.64 -21.38 7.65
C PRO A 119 -9.39 -20.92 6.21
N PRO A 120 -8.56 -21.63 5.42
CA PRO A 120 -8.20 -21.23 4.06
C PRO A 120 -9.41 -20.99 3.15
N GLU A 121 -10.44 -21.81 3.27
CA GLU A 121 -11.67 -21.66 2.49
C GLU A 121 -12.42 -20.35 2.78
N LYS A 122 -12.36 -19.84 4.01
CA LYS A 122 -12.95 -18.54 4.36
C LYS A 122 -12.11 -17.38 3.83
N LEU A 123 -10.79 -17.53 3.83
CA LEU A 123 -9.90 -16.53 3.20
C LEU A 123 -10.11 -16.47 1.70
N GLN A 124 -10.31 -17.61 1.05
CA GLN A 124 -10.64 -17.66 -0.38
C GLN A 124 -11.93 -16.89 -0.68
N VAL A 125 -13.00 -17.14 0.08
CA VAL A 125 -14.27 -16.41 -0.05
C VAL A 125 -14.07 -14.91 0.20
N PHE A 126 -13.27 -14.52 1.20
CA PHE A 126 -12.94 -13.12 1.46
C PHE A 126 -12.31 -12.45 0.24
N PHE A 127 -11.33 -13.09 -0.39
CA PHE A 127 -10.67 -12.53 -1.59
C PHE A 127 -11.63 -12.44 -2.78
N GLU A 128 -12.52 -13.40 -2.96
CA GLU A 128 -13.55 -13.37 -4.00
C GLU A 128 -14.55 -12.21 -3.79
N VAL A 129 -15.00 -12.02 -2.55
CA VAL A 129 -15.88 -10.90 -2.18
C VAL A 129 -15.17 -9.55 -2.42
N MET A 130 -13.92 -9.43 -2.01
CA MET A 130 -13.15 -8.20 -2.23
C MET A 130 -12.93 -7.90 -3.72
N SER A 131 -12.69 -8.94 -4.53
CA SER A 131 -12.62 -8.80 -5.98
C SER A 131 -13.93 -8.27 -6.57
N SER A 132 -15.06 -8.81 -6.12
CA SER A 132 -16.38 -8.35 -6.55
C SER A 132 -16.67 -6.91 -6.13
N VAL A 133 -16.30 -6.52 -4.91
CA VAL A 133 -16.43 -5.14 -4.44
C VAL A 133 -15.61 -4.17 -5.31
N ASN A 134 -14.37 -4.53 -5.62
CA ASN A 134 -13.51 -3.71 -6.49
C ASN A 134 -14.10 -3.59 -7.90
N GLN A 135 -14.62 -4.69 -8.46
CA GLN A 135 -15.26 -4.68 -9.77
C GLN A 135 -16.49 -3.74 -9.82
N VAL A 136 -17.33 -3.77 -8.80
CA VAL A 136 -18.48 -2.85 -8.69
C VAL A 136 -18.00 -1.40 -8.64
N LEU A 137 -16.94 -1.10 -7.88
CA LEU A 137 -16.39 0.25 -7.79
C LEU A 137 -15.76 0.74 -9.11
N GLU A 138 -15.16 -0.15 -9.88
CA GLU A 138 -14.53 0.20 -11.17
C GLU A 138 -15.57 0.38 -12.29
N VAL A 139 -16.58 -0.48 -12.34
CA VAL A 139 -17.54 -0.52 -13.46
C VAL A 139 -18.78 0.33 -13.17
N ASP A 140 -19.32 0.25 -11.96
CA ASP A 140 -20.65 0.77 -11.62
C ASP A 140 -20.61 2.06 -10.78
N ALA A 141 -19.41 2.57 -10.43
CA ALA A 141 -19.29 3.79 -9.61
C ALA A 141 -20.05 4.98 -10.21
N GLY A 142 -20.07 5.11 -11.54
CA GLY A 142 -20.81 6.14 -12.23
C GLY A 142 -22.35 6.00 -12.12
N GLU A 143 -22.86 4.79 -12.01
CA GLU A 143 -24.29 4.50 -11.82
C GLU A 143 -24.72 4.72 -10.36
N ILE A 144 -23.88 4.30 -9.41
CA ILE A 144 -24.10 4.56 -7.98
C ILE A 144 -24.28 6.06 -7.73
N LEU A 145 -23.40 6.90 -8.29
CA LEU A 145 -23.45 8.37 -8.14
C LEU A 145 -24.68 9.01 -8.78
N LYS A 146 -25.32 8.35 -9.74
CA LYS A 146 -26.57 8.84 -10.33
C LYS A 146 -27.81 8.43 -9.52
N THR A 147 -27.68 7.45 -8.63
CA THR A 147 -28.79 6.87 -7.85
C THR A 147 -28.96 7.56 -6.50
N ILE A 148 -27.92 8.27 -6.04
CA ILE A 148 -27.93 9.09 -4.82
C ILE A 148 -28.11 10.55 -5.15
#